data_fc6fca631e6eafad69322b6ce65c9958
#
_entry.id   fc6fca631e6eafad69322b6ce65c9958
#
_cell.length_a   1.000
_cell.length_b   1.000
_cell.length_c   1.000
_cell.angle_alpha   90.00
_cell.angle_beta   90.00
_cell.angle_gamma   90.00
#
_symmetry.space_group_name_H-M   'P 1'
#
loop_
_entity.id
_entity.type
_entity.pdbx_description
1 polymer ?
#
loop_
_entity_poly.entity_id
_entity_poly.type
_entity_poly.pdbx_seq_one_letter_code
_entity_poly.pdbx_strand_id
1 'polypeptide(L)'
;CASTHDGEEQMLLQAAAHCADAGYPVFTIIAPRHPIRAAAVSALMPTAGRRSQQQPATPADDSYLNDTLGEMGSLFSVADIVFLGGSLVPLGGHNPLEPALFGAALLTGPFIEKNKHEFEALHTRGAVTILSNTPEKSAMVALLADNILHLVTSRPISQAQKQKSQKYAQDACSRAEPIADYI
;
A
#
# COMPACT_ATOMS: atom_id res chain seq x y z
N CYS A 1 -2.53 3.23 -1.07
CA CYS A 1 -1.09 3.47 -0.87
C CYS A 1 -0.90 4.04 0.54
N ALA A 2 -0.29 3.26 1.41
CA ALA A 2 -0.24 3.52 2.85
C ALA A 2 1.12 4.06 3.29
N SER A 3 1.12 5.15 4.06
CA SER A 3 2.32 5.77 4.65
C SER A 3 3.39 6.11 3.59
N THR A 4 2.98 6.76 2.51
CA THR A 4 3.87 7.12 1.40
C THR A 4 4.82 8.25 1.77
N HIS A 5 5.95 8.29 1.08
CA HIS A 5 7.01 9.28 1.22
C HIS A 5 7.29 9.99 -0.11
N ASP A 6 8.09 11.04 -0.04
CA ASP A 6 8.44 11.86 -1.20
C ASP A 6 9.03 11.04 -2.35
N GLY A 7 8.49 11.23 -3.54
CA GLY A 7 8.84 10.50 -4.75
C GLY A 7 8.08 9.20 -4.98
N GLU A 8 7.47 8.59 -3.96
CA GLU A 8 6.66 7.38 -4.12
C GLU A 8 5.30 7.67 -4.76
N GLU A 9 4.64 8.75 -4.31
CA GLU A 9 3.29 9.09 -4.76
C GLU A 9 3.21 9.27 -6.27
N GLN A 10 4.19 9.95 -6.85
CA GLN A 10 4.23 10.14 -8.30
C GLN A 10 4.35 8.81 -9.06
N MET A 11 5.22 7.89 -8.59
CA MET A 11 5.38 6.57 -9.21
C MET A 11 4.10 5.73 -9.10
N LEU A 12 3.44 5.78 -7.95
CA LEU A 12 2.19 5.06 -7.71
C LEU A 12 1.04 5.58 -8.59
N LEU A 13 0.90 6.89 -8.74
CA LEU A 13 -0.09 7.50 -9.61
C LEU A 13 0.18 7.20 -11.09
N GLN A 14 1.44 7.21 -11.52
CA GLN A 14 1.82 6.81 -12.87
C GLN A 14 1.53 5.32 -13.13
N ALA A 15 1.79 4.44 -12.16
CA ALA A 15 1.44 3.02 -12.28
C ALA A 15 -0.08 2.82 -12.38
N ALA A 16 -0.86 3.57 -11.61
CA ALA A 16 -2.34 3.55 -11.70
C ALA A 16 -2.82 3.99 -13.09
N ALA A 17 -2.22 5.03 -13.66
CA ALA A 17 -2.52 5.49 -15.02
C ALA A 17 -2.20 4.40 -16.06
N HIS A 18 -1.06 3.70 -15.95
CA HIS A 18 -0.74 2.56 -16.83
C HIS A 18 -1.78 1.43 -16.71
N CYS A 19 -2.30 1.17 -15.52
CA CYS A 19 -3.38 0.19 -15.33
C CYS A 19 -4.66 0.63 -16.07
N ALA A 20 -5.01 1.91 -15.99
CA ALA A 20 -6.18 2.46 -16.69
C ALA A 20 -6.02 2.38 -18.22
N ASP A 21 -4.84 2.72 -18.75
CA ASP A 21 -4.51 2.60 -20.17
C ASP A 21 -4.60 1.15 -20.67
N ALA A 22 -4.31 0.19 -19.80
CA ALA A 22 -4.47 -1.24 -20.08
C ALA A 22 -5.93 -1.73 -19.95
N GLY A 23 -6.89 -0.84 -19.64
CA GLY A 23 -8.31 -1.18 -19.49
C GLY A 23 -8.73 -1.65 -18.09
N TYR A 24 -7.86 -1.50 -17.10
CA TYR A 24 -8.10 -1.89 -15.71
C TYR A 24 -7.94 -0.69 -14.76
N PRO A 25 -8.85 0.29 -14.78
CA PRO A 25 -8.75 1.46 -13.91
C PRO A 25 -8.79 1.03 -12.43
N VAL A 26 -7.92 1.61 -11.63
CA VAL A 26 -7.86 1.41 -10.19
C VAL A 26 -8.10 2.73 -9.47
N PHE A 27 -9.03 2.74 -8.51
CA PHE A 27 -9.22 3.90 -7.64
C PHE A 27 -8.08 3.96 -6.62
N THR A 28 -7.30 5.04 -6.65
CA THR A 28 -6.05 5.14 -5.88
C THR A 28 -6.19 6.07 -4.69
N ILE A 29 -6.14 5.51 -3.47
CA ILE A 29 -6.08 6.31 -2.25
C ILE A 29 -4.62 6.49 -1.85
N ILE A 30 -4.17 7.74 -1.73
CA ILE A 30 -2.84 8.09 -1.21
C ILE A 30 -2.99 8.56 0.24
N ALA A 31 -2.30 7.90 1.15
CA ALA A 31 -2.20 8.29 2.55
C ALA A 31 -0.73 8.55 2.91
N PRO A 32 -0.26 9.82 2.84
CA PRO A 32 1.13 10.15 3.15
C PRO A 32 1.45 9.88 4.62
N ARG A 33 2.69 9.46 4.90
CA ARG A 33 3.15 9.21 6.28
C ARG A 33 3.05 10.47 7.16
N HIS A 34 3.26 11.62 6.56
CA HIS A 34 3.27 12.91 7.24
C HIS A 34 2.23 13.85 6.61
N PRO A 35 1.15 14.21 7.33
CA PRO A 35 0.10 15.10 6.83
C PRO A 35 0.60 16.47 6.38
N ILE A 36 1.73 16.94 6.90
CA ILE A 36 2.35 18.20 6.46
C ILE A 36 2.69 18.21 4.96
N ARG A 37 2.83 17.04 4.33
CA ARG A 37 3.08 16.89 2.89
C ARG A 37 1.81 16.97 2.04
N ALA A 38 0.64 17.12 2.67
CA ALA A 38 -0.64 17.09 1.97
C ALA A 38 -0.73 18.09 0.80
N ALA A 39 -0.17 19.28 0.93
CA ALA A 39 -0.17 20.27 -0.15
C ALA A 39 0.67 19.79 -1.36
N ALA A 40 1.85 19.24 -1.12
CA ALA A 40 2.72 18.72 -2.18
C ALA A 40 2.10 17.50 -2.87
N VAL A 41 1.49 16.58 -2.11
CA VAL A 41 0.81 15.42 -2.67
C VAL A 41 -0.45 15.82 -3.45
N SER A 42 -1.26 16.78 -2.93
CA SER A 42 -2.43 17.29 -3.63
C SER A 42 -2.09 17.93 -4.98
N ALA A 43 -0.91 18.53 -5.11
CA ALA A 43 -0.45 19.07 -6.39
C ALA A 43 -0.19 18.00 -7.46
N LEU A 44 0.07 16.74 -7.07
CA LEU A 44 0.21 15.61 -7.98
C LEU A 44 -1.14 15.05 -8.45
N MET A 45 -2.22 15.36 -7.72
CA MET A 45 -3.57 14.83 -7.94
C MET A 45 -4.62 15.95 -7.83
N PRO A 46 -4.60 16.93 -8.75
CA PRO A 46 -5.34 18.19 -8.61
C PRO A 46 -6.87 18.03 -8.65
N THR A 47 -7.38 16.95 -9.20
CA THR A 47 -8.81 16.62 -9.27
C THR A 47 -9.30 15.77 -8.11
N ALA A 48 -8.40 15.20 -7.31
CA ALA A 48 -8.75 14.29 -6.22
C ALA A 48 -9.42 15.01 -5.05
N GLY A 49 -10.45 14.39 -4.49
CA GLY A 49 -11.02 14.79 -3.22
C GLY A 49 -9.99 14.66 -2.09
N ARG A 50 -10.17 15.46 -1.03
CA ARG A 50 -9.24 15.56 0.08
C ARG A 50 -9.93 15.40 1.43
N ARG A 51 -9.42 14.48 2.25
CA ARG A 51 -10.04 14.10 3.52
C ARG A 51 -10.10 15.24 4.52
N SER A 52 -9.01 15.98 4.71
CA SER A 52 -8.96 17.12 5.66
C SER A 52 -9.91 18.27 5.29
N GLN A 53 -10.30 18.36 4.02
CA GLN A 53 -11.26 19.33 3.52
C GLN A 53 -12.70 18.79 3.48
N GLN A 54 -12.94 17.60 4.01
CA GLN A 54 -14.24 16.93 4.03
C GLN A 54 -14.85 16.76 2.63
N GLN A 55 -14.01 16.69 1.60
CA GLN A 55 -14.44 16.42 0.22
C GLN A 55 -14.64 14.91 0.09
N PRO A 56 -15.83 14.42 -0.25
CA PRO A 56 -16.05 13.01 -0.48
C PRO A 56 -15.44 12.59 -1.82
N ALA A 57 -15.01 11.33 -1.90
CA ALA A 57 -14.73 10.72 -3.19
C ALA A 57 -16.03 10.54 -3.98
N THR A 58 -15.99 10.78 -5.28
CA THR A 58 -17.12 10.59 -6.20
C THR A 58 -16.82 9.47 -7.21
N PRO A 59 -17.84 8.89 -7.86
CA PRO A 59 -17.61 7.88 -8.90
C PRO A 59 -16.82 8.36 -10.12
N ALA A 60 -16.64 9.68 -10.29
CA ALA A 60 -15.85 10.27 -11.36
C ALA A 60 -14.36 10.44 -11.00
N ASP A 61 -14.02 10.28 -9.73
CA ASP A 61 -12.63 10.41 -9.27
C ASP A 61 -11.85 9.12 -9.56
N ASP A 62 -10.61 9.26 -9.95
CA ASP A 62 -9.63 8.17 -10.11
C ASP A 62 -8.74 8.00 -8.87
N SER A 63 -8.71 9.04 -8.03
CA SER A 63 -7.83 9.10 -6.87
C SER A 63 -8.41 9.92 -5.71
N TYR A 64 -7.87 9.69 -4.51
CA TYR A 64 -8.27 10.36 -3.28
C TYR A 64 -7.08 10.59 -2.35
N LEU A 65 -7.00 11.77 -1.74
CA LEU A 65 -5.98 12.09 -0.76
C LEU A 65 -6.51 11.95 0.67
N ASN A 66 -6.00 10.96 1.40
CA ASN A 66 -6.24 10.81 2.83
C ASN A 66 -5.08 11.43 3.62
N ASP A 67 -5.21 12.70 3.95
CA ASP A 67 -4.20 13.49 4.64
C ASP A 67 -4.49 13.70 6.13
N THR A 68 -5.29 12.82 6.72
CA THR A 68 -5.62 12.79 8.14
C THR A 68 -4.95 11.60 8.84
N LEU A 69 -4.85 11.65 10.18
CA LEU A 69 -4.30 10.57 11.00
C LEU A 69 -5.42 9.74 11.64
N GLY A 70 -5.09 8.49 12.01
CA GLY A 70 -5.99 7.62 12.78
C GLY A 70 -7.00 6.83 11.94
N GLU A 71 -7.01 6.98 10.61
CA GLU A 71 -8.01 6.36 9.74
C GLU A 71 -7.48 5.15 8.93
N MET A 72 -6.22 4.75 9.15
CA MET A 72 -5.58 3.69 8.34
C MET A 72 -6.32 2.35 8.41
N GLY A 73 -6.84 1.96 9.57
CA GLY A 73 -7.65 0.75 9.72
C GLY A 73 -8.89 0.74 8.83
N SER A 74 -9.60 1.87 8.74
CA SER A 74 -10.75 2.03 7.84
C SER A 74 -10.35 1.91 6.38
N LEU A 75 -9.21 2.49 5.99
CA LEU A 75 -8.70 2.39 4.62
C LEU A 75 -8.30 0.95 4.29
N PHE A 76 -7.64 0.23 5.20
CA PHE A 76 -7.27 -1.16 4.99
C PHE A 76 -8.49 -2.08 4.86
N SER A 77 -9.58 -1.78 5.58
CA SER A 77 -10.80 -2.60 5.53
C SER A 77 -11.52 -2.56 4.18
N VAL A 78 -11.32 -1.51 3.38
CA VAL A 78 -11.94 -1.34 2.06
C VAL A 78 -10.97 -1.54 0.91
N ALA A 79 -9.66 -1.67 1.18
CA ALA A 79 -8.65 -1.81 0.15
C ALA A 79 -8.57 -3.23 -0.40
N ASP A 80 -8.56 -3.36 -1.72
CA ASP A 80 -8.23 -4.63 -2.37
C ASP A 80 -6.74 -4.91 -2.37
N ILE A 81 -5.94 -3.87 -2.62
CA ILE A 81 -4.48 -3.92 -2.67
C ILE A 81 -3.94 -2.81 -1.77
N VAL A 82 -2.99 -3.12 -0.91
CA VAL A 82 -2.26 -2.13 -0.12
C VAL A 82 -0.80 -2.11 -0.55
N PHE A 83 -0.39 -0.98 -1.11
CA PHE A 83 1.03 -0.67 -1.28
C PHE A 83 1.57 -0.05 0.02
N LEU A 84 2.66 -0.59 0.55
CA LEU A 84 3.31 -0.12 1.78
C LEU A 84 4.48 0.81 1.44
N GLY A 85 4.34 2.08 1.78
CA GLY A 85 5.33 3.12 1.50
C GLY A 85 6.61 3.05 2.34
N GLY A 86 7.53 4.00 2.09
CA GLY A 86 8.88 3.99 2.62
C GLY A 86 9.73 2.86 2.06
N SER A 87 9.31 2.28 0.93
CA SER A 87 9.87 1.08 0.34
C SER A 87 10.34 1.24 -1.12
N LEU A 88 9.88 2.27 -1.85
CA LEU A 88 10.48 2.67 -3.14
C LEU A 88 11.63 3.67 -2.94
N VAL A 89 11.72 4.22 -1.75
CA VAL A 89 12.83 5.06 -1.29
C VAL A 89 13.52 4.35 -0.12
N PRO A 90 14.82 4.57 0.14
CA PRO A 90 15.58 3.79 1.13
C PRO A 90 15.26 4.18 2.58
N LEU A 91 13.99 4.04 2.95
CA LEU A 91 13.48 4.31 4.30
C LEU A 91 13.13 3.04 5.07
N GLY A 92 13.28 1.86 4.45
CA GLY A 92 13.21 0.55 5.11
C GLY A 92 11.82 -0.04 5.26
N GLY A 93 10.78 0.52 4.61
CA GLY A 93 9.42 -0.02 4.59
C GLY A 93 8.65 0.10 5.91
N HIS A 94 7.34 0.31 5.83
CA HIS A 94 6.45 0.35 6.99
C HIS A 94 5.98 -1.06 7.38
N ASN A 95 5.43 -1.19 8.61
CA ASN A 95 5.00 -2.47 9.17
C ASN A 95 3.89 -3.12 8.31
N PRO A 96 4.08 -4.37 7.83
CA PRO A 96 3.10 -5.05 7.00
C PRO A 96 2.00 -5.77 7.81
N LEU A 97 2.14 -5.94 9.12
CA LEU A 97 1.20 -6.75 9.91
C LEU A 97 -0.17 -6.10 10.02
N GLU A 98 -0.22 -4.76 10.16
CA GLU A 98 -1.50 -4.07 10.30
C GLU A 98 -2.39 -4.26 9.05
N PRO A 99 -1.97 -3.90 7.81
CA PRO A 99 -2.82 -4.15 6.64
C PRO A 99 -3.05 -5.64 6.36
N ALA A 100 -2.12 -6.51 6.76
CA ALA A 100 -2.31 -7.95 6.66
C ALA A 100 -3.50 -8.46 7.48
N LEU A 101 -3.72 -7.92 8.68
CA LEU A 101 -4.87 -8.27 9.53
C LEU A 101 -6.22 -7.97 8.85
N PHE A 102 -6.29 -6.94 8.02
CA PHE A 102 -7.49 -6.57 7.27
C PHE A 102 -7.70 -7.39 6.00
N GLY A 103 -6.77 -8.28 5.63
CA GLY A 103 -6.92 -9.16 4.49
C GLY A 103 -6.79 -8.45 3.14
N ALA A 104 -5.99 -7.40 3.04
CA ALA A 104 -5.61 -6.79 1.77
C ALA A 104 -4.49 -7.59 1.07
N ALA A 105 -4.43 -7.54 -0.26
CA ALA A 105 -3.26 -8.00 -0.99
C ALA A 105 -2.11 -7.01 -0.79
N LEU A 106 -0.94 -7.48 -0.39
CA LEU A 106 0.17 -6.63 0.01
C LEU A 106 1.22 -6.51 -1.11
N LEU A 107 1.61 -5.28 -1.39
CA LEU A 107 2.66 -4.92 -2.33
C LEU A 107 3.62 -3.94 -1.66
N THR A 108 4.93 -4.10 -1.86
CA THR A 108 5.96 -3.23 -1.30
C THR A 108 7.14 -3.10 -2.25
N GLY A 109 7.87 -2.00 -2.13
CA GLY A 109 9.14 -1.80 -2.85
C GLY A 109 10.28 -2.66 -2.30
N PRO A 110 11.50 -2.48 -2.83
CA PRO A 110 12.67 -3.29 -2.46
C PRO A 110 13.27 -2.94 -1.09
N PHE A 111 13.02 -1.74 -0.57
CA PHE A 111 13.61 -1.29 0.70
C PHE A 111 12.71 -1.70 1.87
N ILE A 112 13.05 -2.80 2.55
CA ILE A 112 12.24 -3.42 3.60
C ILE A 112 12.99 -3.59 4.93
N GLU A 113 14.16 -2.98 5.10
CA GLU A 113 15.14 -3.28 6.14
C GLU A 113 14.59 -3.12 7.56
N LYS A 114 13.68 -2.16 7.79
CA LYS A 114 13.11 -1.92 9.13
C LYS A 114 12.19 -3.05 9.60
N ASN A 115 11.52 -3.72 8.66
CA ASN A 115 10.58 -4.81 8.95
C ASN A 115 10.96 -6.07 8.14
N LYS A 116 12.26 -6.27 7.92
CA LYS A 116 12.79 -7.31 7.04
C LYS A 116 12.28 -8.69 7.42
N HIS A 117 12.30 -9.03 8.69
CA HIS A 117 11.86 -10.34 9.19
C HIS A 117 10.39 -10.62 8.81
N GLU A 118 9.49 -9.66 9.04
CA GLU A 118 8.07 -9.78 8.74
C GLU A 118 7.83 -9.87 7.23
N PHE A 119 8.52 -9.05 6.44
CA PHE A 119 8.40 -9.08 4.98
C PHE A 119 8.92 -10.39 4.39
N GLU A 120 10.07 -10.89 4.82
CA GLU A 120 10.63 -12.18 4.37
C GLU A 120 9.71 -13.35 4.76
N ALA A 121 9.17 -13.33 5.97
CA ALA A 121 8.25 -14.35 6.44
C ALA A 121 6.92 -14.35 5.66
N LEU A 122 6.37 -13.19 5.33
CA LEU A 122 5.20 -13.04 4.48
C LEU A 122 5.51 -13.45 3.03
N HIS A 123 6.65 -13.03 2.49
CA HIS A 123 7.05 -13.33 1.12
C HIS A 123 7.24 -14.83 0.87
N THR A 124 7.92 -15.53 1.78
CA THR A 124 8.12 -16.98 1.71
C THR A 124 6.79 -17.76 1.67
N ARG A 125 5.73 -17.19 2.24
CA ARG A 125 4.37 -17.75 2.23
C ARG A 125 3.55 -17.33 1.01
N GLY A 126 4.09 -16.45 0.15
CA GLY A 126 3.33 -15.84 -0.93
C GLY A 126 2.20 -14.94 -0.41
N ALA A 127 2.43 -14.24 0.71
CA ALA A 127 1.49 -13.36 1.39
C ALA A 127 1.76 -11.87 1.13
N VAL A 128 2.88 -11.54 0.52
CA VAL A 128 3.26 -10.20 0.07
C VAL A 128 4.06 -10.30 -1.23
N THR A 129 3.91 -9.34 -2.10
CA THR A 129 4.77 -9.13 -3.25
C THR A 129 5.81 -8.07 -2.91
N ILE A 130 7.10 -8.44 -2.97
CA ILE A 130 8.23 -7.51 -2.81
C ILE A 130 8.80 -7.24 -4.20
N LEU A 131 8.79 -5.98 -4.62
CA LEU A 131 9.32 -5.58 -5.93
C LEU A 131 10.84 -5.67 -5.96
N SER A 132 11.38 -6.05 -7.09
CA SER A 132 12.83 -6.02 -7.33
C SER A 132 13.32 -4.57 -7.41
N ASN A 133 14.54 -4.32 -6.95
CA ASN A 133 15.15 -3.02 -7.12
C ASN A 133 15.47 -2.76 -8.59
N THR A 134 15.10 -1.60 -9.09
CA THR A 134 15.41 -1.14 -10.46
C THR A 134 16.05 0.24 -10.38
N PRO A 135 17.13 0.51 -11.14
CA PRO A 135 17.83 1.79 -11.08
C PRO A 135 17.01 2.94 -11.69
N GLU A 136 16.13 2.62 -12.65
CA GLU A 136 15.37 3.60 -13.42
C GLU A 136 13.95 3.72 -12.85
N LYS A 137 13.51 4.97 -12.60
CA LYS A 137 12.15 5.24 -12.10
C LYS A 137 11.07 4.72 -13.06
N SER A 138 11.27 4.86 -14.35
CA SER A 138 10.33 4.36 -15.38
C SER A 138 10.17 2.84 -15.32
N ALA A 139 11.26 2.10 -15.12
CA ALA A 139 11.22 0.66 -14.94
C ALA A 139 10.49 0.27 -13.64
N MET A 140 10.66 1.04 -12.55
CA MET A 140 9.92 0.82 -11.31
C MET A 140 8.42 1.08 -11.49
N VAL A 141 8.03 2.13 -12.21
CA VAL A 141 6.63 2.42 -12.54
C VAL A 141 6.00 1.28 -13.34
N ALA A 142 6.70 0.77 -14.36
CA ALA A 142 6.22 -0.38 -15.14
C ALA A 142 6.07 -1.63 -14.27
N LEU A 143 7.06 -1.92 -13.42
CA LEU A 143 7.03 -3.06 -12.51
C LEU A 143 5.87 -2.95 -11.49
N LEU A 144 5.60 -1.76 -10.97
CA LEU A 144 4.43 -1.48 -10.11
C LEU A 144 3.12 -1.77 -10.86
N ALA A 145 2.97 -1.23 -12.08
CA ALA A 145 1.78 -1.42 -12.89
C ALA A 145 1.54 -2.90 -13.20
N ASP A 146 2.57 -3.63 -13.63
CA ASP A 146 2.49 -5.06 -13.93
C ASP A 146 2.02 -5.87 -12.72
N ASN A 147 2.54 -5.58 -11.52
CA ASN A 147 2.14 -6.28 -10.31
C ASN A 147 0.73 -5.91 -9.85
N ILE A 148 0.32 -4.65 -9.99
CA ILE A 148 -1.07 -4.24 -9.73
C ILE A 148 -2.01 -4.94 -10.72
N LEU A 149 -1.71 -4.91 -12.02
CA LEU A 149 -2.50 -5.61 -13.05
C LEU A 149 -2.61 -7.09 -12.77
N HIS A 150 -1.52 -7.75 -12.37
CA HIS A 150 -1.52 -9.16 -12.02
C HIS A 150 -2.49 -9.46 -10.86
N LEU A 151 -2.50 -8.63 -9.82
CA LEU A 151 -3.42 -8.77 -8.67
C LEU A 151 -4.87 -8.45 -9.04
N VAL A 152 -5.12 -7.48 -9.91
CA VAL A 152 -6.47 -7.08 -10.33
C VAL A 152 -7.09 -8.10 -11.29
N THR A 153 -6.29 -8.63 -12.24
CA THR A 153 -6.77 -9.57 -13.27
C THR A 153 -6.85 -11.00 -12.78
N SER A 154 -6.04 -11.38 -11.77
CA SER A 154 -5.95 -12.76 -11.26
C SER A 154 -6.59 -12.88 -9.87
N ARG A 155 -7.93 -12.86 -9.82
CA ARG A 155 -8.70 -13.01 -8.56
C ARG A 155 -8.22 -14.17 -7.66
N PRO A 156 -7.94 -15.39 -8.17
CA PRO A 156 -7.46 -16.47 -7.31
C PRO A 156 -6.12 -16.16 -6.62
N ILE A 157 -5.21 -15.48 -7.33
CA ILE A 157 -3.90 -15.11 -6.78
C ILE A 157 -4.07 -14.04 -5.70
N SER A 158 -4.84 -13.00 -6.00
CA SER A 158 -5.13 -11.93 -5.04
C SER A 158 -5.81 -12.49 -3.78
N GLN A 159 -6.81 -13.34 -3.90
CA GLN A 159 -7.49 -13.96 -2.77
C GLN A 159 -6.57 -14.86 -1.96
N ALA A 160 -5.75 -15.67 -2.61
CA ALA A 160 -4.78 -16.52 -1.93
C ALA A 160 -3.76 -15.68 -1.14
N GLN A 161 -3.28 -14.58 -1.70
CA GLN A 161 -2.36 -13.68 -1.01
C GLN A 161 -3.03 -13.02 0.20
N LYS A 162 -4.26 -12.51 0.05
CA LYS A 162 -5.08 -11.93 1.13
C LYS A 162 -5.27 -12.90 2.31
N GLN A 163 -5.65 -14.14 2.04
CA GLN A 163 -5.86 -15.17 3.06
C GLN A 163 -4.56 -15.52 3.80
N LYS A 164 -3.46 -15.67 3.06
CA LYS A 164 -2.16 -16.00 3.63
C LYS A 164 -1.61 -14.85 4.49
N SER A 165 -1.76 -13.61 4.05
CA SER A 165 -1.32 -12.44 4.79
C SER A 165 -2.11 -12.29 6.10
N GLN A 166 -3.44 -12.42 6.05
CA GLN A 166 -4.30 -12.34 7.21
C GLN A 166 -4.00 -13.44 8.24
N LYS A 167 -3.87 -14.68 7.77
CA LYS A 167 -3.51 -15.81 8.65
C LYS A 167 -2.17 -15.57 9.35
N TYR A 168 -1.15 -15.14 8.60
CA TYR A 168 0.17 -14.87 9.19
C TYR A 168 0.09 -13.77 10.26
N ALA A 169 -0.62 -12.68 9.99
CA ALA A 169 -0.75 -11.57 10.95
C ALA A 169 -1.53 -11.98 12.20
N GLN A 170 -2.60 -12.77 12.07
CA GLN A 170 -3.34 -13.33 13.19
C GLN A 170 -2.47 -14.24 14.06
N ASP A 171 -1.70 -15.14 13.43
CA ASP A 171 -0.76 -16.02 14.12
C ASP A 171 0.37 -15.25 14.81
N ALA A 172 0.82 -14.14 14.24
CA ALA A 172 1.82 -13.27 14.83
C ALA A 172 1.28 -12.51 16.06
N CYS A 173 0.06 -11.97 15.95
CA CYS A 173 -0.61 -11.30 17.08
C CYS A 173 -0.91 -12.25 18.24
N SER A 174 -1.29 -13.50 17.96
CA SER A 174 -1.58 -14.49 19.01
C SER A 174 -0.34 -14.97 19.76
N ARG A 175 0.85 -14.83 19.16
CA ARG A 175 2.13 -15.16 19.80
C ARG A 175 2.74 -14.02 20.61
N ALA A 176 2.26 -12.79 20.40
CA ALA A 176 2.63 -11.66 21.24
C ALA A 176 2.01 -11.90 22.62
N GLU A 177 2.83 -12.22 23.63
CA GLU A 177 2.38 -12.37 25.02
C GLU A 177 1.68 -11.07 25.46
N PRO A 178 0.53 -11.18 26.17
CA PRO A 178 -0.08 -9.99 26.75
C PRO A 178 0.89 -9.38 27.75
N ILE A 179 1.28 -8.13 27.55
CA ILE A 179 2.15 -7.33 28.45
C ILE A 179 1.46 -7.08 29.83
N ALA A 180 0.43 -7.83 30.15
CA ALA A 180 -0.43 -7.63 31.33
C ALA A 180 0.19 -8.06 32.67
N ASP A 181 1.38 -8.66 32.70
CA ASP A 181 1.96 -9.18 33.95
C ASP A 181 3.13 -8.34 34.52
N TYR A 182 3.32 -7.11 34.06
CA TYR A 182 4.42 -6.22 34.54
C TYR A 182 3.93 -4.83 35.01
N ILE A 183 2.72 -4.74 35.61
CA ILE A 183 2.30 -3.52 36.33
C ILE A 183 1.90 -3.88 37.76
#